data_1797aa8056d743ee233da9d5e12d89c1
#
_entry.id   1797aa8056d743ee233da9d5e12d89c1
#
_cell.length_a   1.000
_cell.length_b   1.000
_cell.length_c   1.000
_cell.angle_alpha   90.00
_cell.angle_beta   90.00
_cell.angle_gamma   90.00
#
_symmetry.space_group_name_H-M   'P 1'
#
loop_
_entity.id
_entity.type
_entity.pdbx_description
1 polymer ?
#
loop_
_entity_poly.entity_id
_entity_poly.type
_entity_poly.pdbx_seq_one_letter_code
_entity_poly.pdbx_strand_id
1 'polypeptide(L)'
;MIEVSDKGDNLFVIKIVMKEVHTLDVPDLKEKLQETIIEKGIKKLVVDLSDVKMITSSGIGIFLNINQSLKSQLRLAAANDEVKKVLDLTKVTSVIKLFSSVNEAIAAFK
;
A
#
# COMPACT_ATOMS: atom_id res chain seq x y z
N MET A 1 -12.98 -2.78 -4.06
CA MET A 1 -11.54 -2.89 -4.36
C MET A 1 -10.67 -2.25 -3.28
N ILE A 2 -11.03 -1.08 -2.80
CA ILE A 2 -10.32 -0.43 -1.70
C ILE A 2 -11.28 0.18 -0.69
N GLU A 3 -10.82 0.32 0.55
CA GLU A 3 -11.51 1.06 1.61
C GLU A 3 -10.57 2.15 2.12
N VAL A 4 -11.07 3.37 2.28
CA VAL A 4 -10.27 4.54 2.61
C VAL A 4 -10.68 5.08 3.98
N SER A 5 -9.68 5.35 4.83
CA SER A 5 -9.91 5.95 6.16
C SER A 5 -9.02 7.17 6.32
N ASP A 6 -9.62 8.30 6.68
CA ASP A 6 -8.93 9.54 6.98
C ASP A 6 -8.48 9.53 8.45
N LYS A 7 -7.19 9.74 8.67
CA LYS A 7 -6.59 9.72 10.02
C LYS A 7 -6.15 11.12 10.48
N GLY A 8 -6.48 12.15 9.70
CA GLY A 8 -6.08 13.52 10.01
C GLY A 8 -4.68 13.88 9.49
N ASP A 9 -4.38 15.16 9.39
CA ASP A 9 -3.07 15.67 8.96
C ASP A 9 -2.62 15.15 7.59
N ASN A 10 -3.57 14.94 6.68
CA ASN A 10 -3.32 14.39 5.34
C ASN A 10 -2.76 12.96 5.37
N LEU A 11 -2.95 12.25 6.48
CA LEU A 11 -2.61 10.84 6.63
C LEU A 11 -3.86 10.00 6.43
N PHE A 12 -3.77 9.04 5.52
CA PHE A 12 -4.87 8.14 5.19
C PHE A 12 -4.40 6.69 5.26
N VAL A 13 -5.35 5.80 5.52
CA VAL A 13 -5.13 4.37 5.40
C VAL A 13 -6.01 3.88 4.26
N ILE A 14 -5.42 3.18 3.31
CA ILE A 14 -6.16 2.50 2.24
C ILE A 14 -5.98 1.01 2.42
N LYS A 15 -7.08 0.30 2.63
CA LYS A 15 -7.09 -1.15 2.70
C LYS A 15 -7.42 -1.69 1.31
N ILE A 16 -6.60 -2.61 0.82
CA ILE A 16 -6.86 -3.30 -0.44
C ILE A 16 -7.79 -4.47 -0.12
N VAL A 17 -9.03 -4.38 -0.61
CA VAL A 17 -10.06 -5.39 -0.35
C VAL A 17 -10.09 -6.37 -1.53
N MET A 18 -9.03 -7.15 -1.64
CA MET A 18 -8.84 -8.17 -2.66
C MET A 18 -8.05 -9.30 -2.05
N LYS A 19 -8.48 -10.53 -2.23
CA LYS A 19 -7.73 -11.69 -1.74
C LYS A 19 -6.46 -11.93 -2.54
N GLU A 20 -6.52 -11.71 -3.85
CA GLU A 20 -5.40 -11.93 -4.75
C GLU A 20 -5.27 -10.73 -5.69
N VAL A 21 -4.05 -10.26 -5.86
CA VAL A 21 -3.74 -9.18 -6.80
C VAL A 21 -2.90 -9.80 -7.92
N HIS A 22 -3.54 -10.04 -9.06
CA HIS A 22 -2.91 -10.61 -10.23
C HIS A 22 -2.46 -9.52 -11.21
N THR A 23 -1.65 -9.90 -12.17
CA THR A 23 -1.16 -8.99 -13.19
C THR A 23 -2.29 -8.26 -13.92
N LEU A 24 -3.40 -8.96 -14.19
CA LEU A 24 -4.55 -8.35 -14.87
C LEU A 24 -5.29 -7.32 -14.03
N ASP A 25 -5.13 -7.36 -12.71
CA ASP A 25 -5.76 -6.41 -11.81
C ASP A 25 -4.97 -5.10 -11.70
N VAL A 26 -3.70 -5.11 -12.11
CA VAL A 26 -2.78 -4.00 -11.86
C VAL A 26 -3.25 -2.67 -12.44
N PRO A 27 -3.69 -2.59 -13.72
CA PRO A 27 -4.10 -1.29 -14.26
C PRO A 27 -5.26 -0.67 -13.50
N ASP A 28 -6.27 -1.45 -13.17
CA ASP A 28 -7.47 -0.94 -12.48
C ASP A 28 -7.15 -0.54 -11.03
N LEU A 29 -6.38 -1.36 -10.33
CA LEU A 29 -5.99 -1.06 -8.95
C LEU A 29 -5.12 0.19 -8.89
N LYS A 30 -4.16 0.31 -9.78
CA LYS A 30 -3.26 1.46 -9.85
C LYS A 30 -4.06 2.74 -10.11
N GLU A 31 -4.96 2.70 -11.08
CA GLU A 31 -5.81 3.85 -11.42
C GLU A 31 -6.65 4.27 -10.22
N LYS A 32 -7.28 3.32 -9.55
CA LYS A 32 -8.12 3.60 -8.40
C LYS A 32 -7.33 4.23 -7.26
N LEU A 33 -6.15 3.72 -6.98
CA LEU A 33 -5.28 4.29 -5.94
C LEU A 33 -4.83 5.70 -6.30
N GLN A 34 -4.40 5.93 -7.54
CA GLN A 34 -3.95 7.24 -7.99
C GLN A 34 -5.06 8.27 -7.94
N GLU A 35 -6.26 7.93 -8.41
CA GLU A 35 -7.41 8.81 -8.35
C GLU A 35 -7.75 9.19 -6.91
N THR A 36 -7.75 8.22 -6.02
CA THR A 36 -8.07 8.44 -4.62
C THR A 36 -7.07 9.38 -3.95
N ILE A 37 -5.78 9.18 -4.25
CA ILE A 37 -4.71 10.02 -3.71
C ILE A 37 -4.91 11.47 -4.14
N ILE A 38 -5.21 11.68 -5.41
CA ILE A 38 -5.42 13.02 -5.96
C ILE A 38 -6.68 13.66 -5.39
N GLU A 39 -7.81 12.96 -5.43
CA GLU A 39 -9.10 13.47 -4.97
C GLU A 39 -9.09 13.88 -3.51
N LYS A 40 -8.42 13.11 -2.66
CA LYS A 40 -8.42 13.34 -1.22
C LYS A 40 -7.23 14.14 -0.74
N GLY A 41 -6.32 14.51 -1.64
CA GLY A 41 -5.12 15.25 -1.27
C GLY A 41 -4.23 14.48 -0.29
N ILE A 42 -4.07 13.19 -0.50
CA ILE A 42 -3.30 12.32 0.39
C ILE A 42 -1.82 12.68 0.29
N LYS A 43 -1.18 12.91 1.43
CA LYS A 43 0.27 13.20 1.49
C LYS A 43 1.04 12.09 2.20
N LYS A 44 0.40 11.41 3.15
CA LYS A 44 0.98 10.29 3.89
C LYS A 44 0.00 9.12 3.78
N LEU A 45 0.50 7.96 3.42
CA LEU A 45 -0.37 6.82 3.16
C LEU A 45 0.15 5.55 3.80
N VAL A 46 -0.76 4.86 4.49
CA VAL A 46 -0.55 3.47 4.91
C VAL A 46 -1.43 2.59 4.04
N VAL A 47 -0.84 1.62 3.37
CA VAL A 47 -1.59 0.60 2.64
C VAL A 47 -1.71 -0.63 3.53
N ASP A 48 -2.95 -0.97 3.86
CA ASP A 48 -3.29 -2.13 4.68
C ASP A 48 -3.45 -3.35 3.76
N LEU A 49 -2.59 -4.34 3.95
CA LEU A 49 -2.55 -5.56 3.15
C LEU A 49 -3.18 -6.76 3.85
N SER A 50 -3.93 -6.54 4.94
CA SER A 50 -4.44 -7.63 5.76
C SER A 50 -5.39 -8.59 5.02
N ASP A 51 -6.12 -8.10 4.02
CA ASP A 51 -7.02 -8.94 3.23
C ASP A 51 -6.33 -9.64 2.05
N VAL A 52 -5.14 -9.18 1.69
CA VAL A 52 -4.41 -9.70 0.53
C VAL A 52 -3.67 -10.96 0.91
N LYS A 53 -4.00 -12.07 0.25
CA LYS A 53 -3.35 -13.37 0.50
C LYS A 53 -2.22 -13.63 -0.46
N MET A 54 -2.31 -13.07 -1.67
CA MET A 54 -1.29 -13.26 -2.71
C MET A 54 -1.21 -12.01 -3.58
N ILE A 55 0.00 -11.65 -3.98
CA ILE A 55 0.24 -10.53 -4.89
C ILE A 55 1.37 -10.91 -5.85
N THR A 56 1.22 -10.56 -7.12
CA THR A 56 2.27 -10.77 -8.11
C THR A 56 3.31 -9.64 -8.03
N SER A 57 4.49 -9.89 -8.58
CA SER A 57 5.54 -8.86 -8.60
C SER A 57 5.13 -7.61 -9.36
N SER A 58 4.28 -7.76 -10.40
CA SER A 58 3.74 -6.58 -11.11
C SER A 58 2.84 -5.74 -10.22
N GLY A 59 2.10 -6.38 -9.30
CA GLY A 59 1.30 -5.66 -8.30
C GLY A 59 2.16 -4.87 -7.33
N ILE A 60 3.31 -5.41 -6.98
CA ILE A 60 4.28 -4.72 -6.11
C ILE A 60 4.77 -3.42 -6.75
N GLY A 61 4.91 -3.40 -8.08
CA GLY A 61 5.33 -2.20 -8.81
C GLY A 61 4.43 -0.99 -8.58
N ILE A 62 3.15 -1.23 -8.27
CA ILE A 62 2.20 -0.15 -7.94
C ILE A 62 2.71 0.62 -6.72
N PHE A 63 3.18 -0.08 -5.71
CA PHE A 63 3.63 0.55 -4.46
C PHE A 63 4.87 1.42 -4.67
N LEU A 64 5.79 0.98 -5.51
CA LEU A 64 6.97 1.78 -5.84
C LEU A 64 6.57 3.07 -6.55
N ASN A 65 5.63 2.98 -7.48
CA ASN A 65 5.12 4.13 -8.20
C ASN A 65 4.45 5.13 -7.26
N ILE A 66 3.58 4.64 -6.38
CA ILE A 66 2.87 5.48 -5.41
C ILE A 66 3.86 6.11 -4.42
N ASN A 67 4.83 5.35 -3.95
CA ASN A 67 5.84 5.87 -3.02
C ASN A 67 6.60 7.04 -3.63
N GLN A 68 6.95 6.93 -4.90
CA GLN A 68 7.62 8.00 -5.62
C GLN A 68 6.72 9.24 -5.71
N SER A 69 5.45 9.06 -6.05
CA SER A 69 4.47 10.15 -6.13
C SER A 69 4.28 10.85 -4.79
N LEU A 70 4.36 10.11 -3.70
CA LEU A 70 4.17 10.64 -2.34
C LEU A 70 5.48 11.08 -1.69
N LYS A 71 6.55 11.20 -2.44
CA LYS A 71 7.87 11.63 -1.93
C LYS A 71 8.34 10.77 -0.76
N SER A 72 8.20 9.47 -0.91
CA SER A 72 8.60 8.46 0.08
C SER A 72 7.75 8.44 1.35
N GLN A 73 6.52 8.97 1.30
CA GLN A 73 5.60 8.97 2.44
C GLN A 73 4.58 7.83 2.36
N LEU A 74 4.97 6.69 1.80
CA LEU A 74 4.18 5.47 1.78
C LEU A 74 4.72 4.49 2.82
N ARG A 75 3.81 3.85 3.56
CA ARG A 75 4.13 2.72 4.45
C ARG A 75 3.19 1.56 4.13
N LEU A 76 3.68 0.34 4.26
CA LEU A 76 2.86 -0.87 4.10
C LEU A 76 2.63 -1.50 5.46
N ALA A 77 1.52 -2.22 5.62
CA ALA A 77 1.18 -2.81 6.90
C ALA A 77 0.42 -4.12 6.75
N ALA A 78 0.61 -5.00 7.72
CA ALA A 78 -0.19 -6.20 7.92
C ALA A 78 -0.12 -7.21 6.77
N ALA A 79 1.03 -7.33 6.11
CA ALA A 79 1.24 -8.33 5.08
C ALA A 79 1.36 -9.72 5.72
N ASN A 80 0.71 -10.72 5.13
CA ASN A 80 0.91 -12.10 5.56
C ASN A 80 2.28 -12.61 5.08
N ASP A 81 2.65 -13.83 5.47
CA ASP A 81 3.96 -14.38 5.15
C ASP A 81 4.21 -14.51 3.64
N GLU A 82 3.19 -14.89 2.87
CA GLU A 82 3.31 -15.03 1.42
C GLU A 82 3.55 -13.67 0.75
N VAL A 83 2.78 -12.66 1.13
CA VAL A 83 2.92 -11.31 0.59
C VAL A 83 4.26 -10.71 1.01
N LYS A 84 4.63 -10.89 2.28
CA LYS A 84 5.91 -10.42 2.80
C LYS A 84 7.08 -11.02 2.03
N LYS A 85 7.00 -12.31 1.70
CA LYS A 85 8.03 -12.99 0.93
C LYS A 85 8.22 -12.34 -0.45
N VAL A 86 7.11 -12.02 -1.14
CA VAL A 86 7.19 -11.35 -2.44
C VAL A 86 7.77 -9.94 -2.29
N LEU A 87 7.37 -9.20 -1.25
CA LEU A 87 7.93 -7.88 -0.96
C LEU A 87 9.43 -7.96 -0.74
N ASP A 88 9.90 -8.95 0.01
CA ASP A 88 11.32 -9.12 0.29
C ASP A 88 12.11 -9.54 -0.96
N LEU A 89 11.56 -10.47 -1.75
CA LEU A 89 12.21 -10.94 -2.98
C LEU A 89 12.34 -9.85 -4.04
N THR A 90 11.37 -8.95 -4.10
CA THR A 90 11.41 -7.82 -5.03
C THR A 90 12.18 -6.62 -4.46
N LYS A 91 12.68 -6.74 -3.23
CA LYS A 91 13.46 -5.72 -2.52
C LYS A 91 12.69 -4.42 -2.27
N VAL A 92 11.37 -4.47 -2.31
CA VAL A 92 10.52 -3.31 -2.01
C VAL A 92 10.71 -2.87 -0.57
N THR A 93 10.93 -3.82 0.36
CA THR A 93 11.12 -3.51 1.78
C THR A 93 12.41 -2.74 2.07
N SER A 94 13.33 -2.65 1.11
CA SER A 94 14.50 -1.78 1.25
C SER A 94 14.20 -0.33 0.95
N VAL A 95 13.06 -0.05 0.32
CA VAL A 95 12.62 1.31 -0.07
C VAL A 95 11.40 1.76 0.73
N ILE A 96 10.45 0.86 0.95
CA ILE A 96 9.19 1.15 1.64
C ILE A 96 9.13 0.28 2.90
N LYS A 97 8.97 0.92 4.07
CA LYS A 97 8.91 0.18 5.32
C LYS A 97 7.60 -0.60 5.44
N LEU A 98 7.74 -1.83 5.93
CA LEU A 98 6.62 -2.72 6.21
C LEU A 98 6.48 -2.86 7.73
N PHE A 99 5.27 -2.66 8.23
CA PHE A 99 4.94 -2.79 9.65
C PHE A 99 4.02 -3.98 9.86
N SER A 100 4.05 -4.56 11.04
CA SER A 100 3.22 -5.73 11.35
C SER A 100 1.74 -5.35 11.54
N SER A 101 1.45 -4.08 11.84
CA SER A 101 0.07 -3.62 11.97
C SER A 101 -0.10 -2.21 11.41
N VAL A 102 -1.34 -1.89 11.08
CA VAL A 102 -1.71 -0.55 10.62
C VAL A 102 -1.40 0.50 11.69
N ASN A 103 -1.68 0.19 12.96
CA ASN A 103 -1.42 1.12 14.05
C ASN A 103 0.06 1.47 14.19
N GLU A 104 0.94 0.49 14.04
CA GLU A 104 2.38 0.73 14.05
C GLU A 104 2.81 1.61 12.89
N ALA A 105 2.25 1.37 11.69
CA ALA A 105 2.56 2.18 10.51
C ALA A 105 2.11 3.63 10.68
N ILE A 106 0.93 3.83 11.26
CA ILE A 106 0.42 5.18 11.55
C ILE A 106 1.35 5.90 12.54
N ALA A 107 1.74 5.20 13.60
CA ALA A 107 2.62 5.77 14.63
C ALA A 107 3.97 6.20 14.05
N ALA A 108 4.45 5.55 13.00
CA ALA A 108 5.72 5.88 12.36
C ALA A 108 5.69 7.23 11.63
N PHE A 109 4.52 7.82 11.42
CA PHE A 109 4.39 9.14 10.82
C PHE A 109 4.33 10.27 11.86
N LYS A 110 4.25 9.92 13.14
CA LYS A 110 4.04 10.89 14.22
C LYS A 110 5.29 11.18 15.03
#